data_d982e754cce30432e7f2a0bcd0095bfa
#
_entry.id   d982e754cce30432e7f2a0bcd0095bfa
#
_cell.length_a   1.000
_cell.length_b   1.000
_cell.length_c   1.000
_cell.angle_alpha   90.00
_cell.angle_beta   90.00
_cell.angle_gamma   90.00
#
_symmetry.space_group_name_H-M   'P 1'
#
loop_
_entity.id
_entity.type
_entity.pdbx_description
1 polymer ?
#
loop_
_entity_poly.entity_id
_entity_poly.type
_entity_poly.pdbx_seq_one_letter_code
_entity_poly.pdbx_strand_id
1 'polypeptide(L)'
;MSALAGKKALVTGAASGIGLASALALKQAGAEVVGLDLNPGSPGFPILACDLTDEAQIVAAVAEATDRMGGCDILVNNAGILEEQPLENLTATHIDRMFAVNVRGAMLVAREVLPHLREGGRIINVVSELAYLGRAGASVYAATKAAMIGATRSWARELAPRILVNAVAPGPTNTPLLGFETLSAEEKAAETAYPLGRIGRPDEVAAAVVFLAGPGATLFTGQCLGANGGGAMT
;
A
#
# COMPACT_ATOMS: atom_id res chain seq x y z
N MET A 1 -25.29 -9.37 -3.74
CA MET A 1 -24.61 -8.33 -4.53
C MET A 1 -23.15 -8.27 -4.06
N SER A 2 -22.21 -8.11 -4.96
CA SER A 2 -20.78 -7.97 -4.62
C SER A 2 -20.56 -6.69 -3.80
N ALA A 3 -19.72 -6.75 -2.75
CA ALA A 3 -19.56 -5.66 -1.77
C ALA A 3 -19.04 -4.34 -2.38
N LEU A 4 -18.34 -4.41 -3.52
CA LEU A 4 -17.77 -3.26 -4.21
C LEU A 4 -18.30 -3.11 -5.65
N ALA A 5 -19.52 -3.62 -5.92
CA ALA A 5 -20.11 -3.52 -7.25
C ALA A 5 -20.21 -2.07 -7.72
N GLY A 6 -19.65 -1.77 -8.91
CA GLY A 6 -19.63 -0.43 -9.51
C GLY A 6 -18.64 0.55 -8.90
N LYS A 7 -17.85 0.15 -7.91
CA LYS A 7 -16.76 0.95 -7.36
C LYS A 7 -15.54 0.94 -8.30
N LYS A 8 -14.73 1.98 -8.25
CA LYS A 8 -13.56 2.22 -9.09
C LYS A 8 -12.33 2.38 -8.21
N ALA A 9 -11.32 1.53 -8.43
CA ALA A 9 -10.15 1.44 -7.59
C ALA A 9 -8.86 1.71 -8.37
N LEU A 10 -8.02 2.59 -7.85
CA LEU A 10 -6.64 2.80 -8.28
C LEU A 10 -5.68 2.16 -7.27
N VAL A 11 -4.77 1.30 -7.75
CA VAL A 11 -3.81 0.59 -6.91
C VAL A 11 -2.40 0.87 -7.40
N THR A 12 -1.51 1.36 -6.54
CA THR A 12 -0.09 1.54 -6.89
C THR A 12 0.74 0.30 -6.52
N GLY A 13 1.79 -0.01 -7.32
CA GLY A 13 2.56 -1.24 -7.17
C GLY A 13 1.72 -2.48 -7.48
N ALA A 14 0.85 -2.39 -8.50
CA ALA A 14 -0.19 -3.37 -8.78
C ALA A 14 0.29 -4.59 -9.59
N ALA A 15 1.55 -4.62 -10.03
CA ALA A 15 2.06 -5.71 -10.86
C ALA A 15 2.53 -6.92 -10.06
N SER A 16 2.74 -6.80 -8.75
CA SER A 16 3.27 -7.89 -7.91
C SER A 16 2.82 -7.82 -6.44
N GLY A 17 3.12 -8.87 -5.69
CA GLY A 17 2.99 -8.92 -4.23
C GLY A 17 1.60 -8.53 -3.70
N ILE A 18 1.60 -7.70 -2.64
CA ILE A 18 0.39 -7.23 -1.95
C ILE A 18 -0.47 -6.36 -2.88
N GLY A 19 0.16 -5.52 -3.73
CA GLY A 19 -0.57 -4.67 -4.67
C GLY A 19 -1.37 -5.46 -5.69
N LEU A 20 -0.76 -6.48 -6.30
CA LEU A 20 -1.44 -7.39 -7.22
C LEU A 20 -2.58 -8.16 -6.52
N ALA A 21 -2.32 -8.72 -5.35
CA ALA A 21 -3.32 -9.44 -4.58
C ALA A 21 -4.50 -8.53 -4.21
N SER A 22 -4.22 -7.28 -3.78
CA SER A 22 -5.25 -6.28 -3.46
C SER A 22 -6.08 -5.89 -4.67
N ALA A 23 -5.43 -5.66 -5.83
CA ALA A 23 -6.11 -5.34 -7.08
C ALA A 23 -7.04 -6.47 -7.53
N LEU A 24 -6.56 -7.72 -7.49
CA LEU A 24 -7.37 -8.89 -7.82
C LEU A 24 -8.53 -9.09 -6.84
N ALA A 25 -8.31 -8.92 -5.53
CA ALA A 25 -9.34 -9.05 -4.52
C ALA A 25 -10.42 -7.95 -4.64
N LEU A 26 -10.05 -6.70 -4.93
CA LEU A 26 -10.97 -5.61 -5.20
C LEU A 26 -11.81 -5.90 -6.46
N LYS A 27 -11.18 -6.41 -7.53
CA LYS A 27 -11.87 -6.83 -8.76
C LYS A 27 -12.85 -7.97 -8.49
N GLN A 28 -12.44 -8.99 -7.73
CA GLN A 28 -13.31 -10.09 -7.33
C GLN A 28 -14.48 -9.61 -6.47
N ALA A 29 -14.27 -8.58 -5.64
CA ALA A 29 -15.32 -7.91 -4.88
C ALA A 29 -16.21 -7.00 -5.75
N GLY A 30 -16.00 -6.91 -7.06
CA GLY A 30 -16.86 -6.22 -8.04
C GLY A 30 -16.42 -4.82 -8.41
N ALA A 31 -15.24 -4.38 -7.98
CA ALA A 31 -14.69 -3.09 -8.41
C ALA A 31 -14.08 -3.18 -9.82
N GLU A 32 -14.18 -2.09 -10.57
CA GLU A 32 -13.31 -1.80 -11.71
C GLU A 32 -11.95 -1.37 -11.17
N VAL A 33 -10.85 -1.94 -11.70
CA VAL A 33 -9.51 -1.69 -11.17
C VAL A 33 -8.58 -1.22 -12.27
N VAL A 34 -7.83 -0.16 -11.98
CA VAL A 34 -6.64 0.26 -12.75
C VAL A 34 -5.44 0.26 -11.81
N GLY A 35 -4.31 -0.27 -12.27
CA GLY A 35 -3.05 -0.27 -11.56
C GLY A 35 -2.09 0.81 -12.05
N LEU A 36 -1.18 1.26 -11.17
CA LEU A 36 0.04 1.97 -11.54
C LEU A 36 1.23 1.13 -11.09
N ASP A 37 2.23 0.95 -11.95
CA ASP A 37 3.46 0.24 -11.61
C ASP A 37 4.62 0.71 -12.50
N LEU A 38 5.84 0.64 -11.99
CA LEU A 38 7.04 0.92 -12.80
C LEU A 38 7.20 -0.10 -13.95
N ASN A 39 6.83 -1.35 -13.68
CA ASN A 39 6.93 -2.47 -14.62
C ASN A 39 5.56 -3.13 -14.82
N PRO A 40 4.67 -2.52 -15.61
CA PRO A 40 3.34 -3.05 -15.81
C PRO A 40 3.38 -4.45 -16.44
N GLY A 41 2.67 -5.38 -15.86
CA GLY A 41 2.42 -6.71 -16.39
C GLY A 41 1.05 -6.79 -17.06
N SER A 42 0.54 -8.02 -17.24
CA SER A 42 -0.80 -8.28 -17.80
C SER A 42 -1.62 -9.17 -16.86
N PRO A 43 -1.95 -8.75 -15.64
CA PRO A 43 -2.60 -9.60 -14.63
C PRO A 43 -4.13 -9.71 -14.81
N GLY A 44 -4.66 -9.32 -15.97
CA GLY A 44 -6.10 -9.39 -16.26
C GLY A 44 -6.89 -8.12 -15.89
N PHE A 45 -6.20 -7.02 -15.64
CA PHE A 45 -6.72 -5.65 -15.52
C PHE A 45 -5.68 -4.66 -16.05
N PRO A 46 -6.06 -3.42 -16.45
CA PRO A 46 -5.12 -2.43 -16.94
C PRO A 46 -4.11 -2.00 -15.88
N ILE A 47 -2.82 -1.94 -16.24
CA ILE A 47 -1.78 -1.30 -15.45
C ILE A 47 -1.09 -0.26 -16.33
N LEU A 48 -1.00 0.97 -15.85
CA LEU A 48 -0.28 2.06 -16.49
C LEU A 48 1.16 2.13 -15.94
N ALA A 49 2.12 2.34 -16.83
CA ALA A 49 3.51 2.55 -16.43
C ALA A 49 3.63 3.89 -15.70
N CYS A 50 4.26 3.86 -14.51
CA CYS A 50 4.43 5.06 -13.70
C CYS A 50 5.61 4.89 -12.74
N ASP A 51 6.61 5.75 -12.88
CA ASP A 51 7.66 5.93 -11.87
C ASP A 51 7.17 6.92 -10.82
N LEU A 52 6.98 6.47 -9.58
CA LEU A 52 6.52 7.31 -8.48
C LEU A 52 7.57 8.33 -7.99
N THR A 53 8.78 8.30 -8.52
CA THR A 53 9.78 9.35 -8.28
C THR A 53 9.63 10.54 -9.21
N ASP A 54 8.87 10.39 -10.30
CA ASP A 54 8.62 11.39 -11.34
C ASP A 54 7.19 11.96 -11.22
N GLU A 55 7.08 13.21 -10.77
CA GLU A 55 5.78 13.88 -10.60
C GLU A 55 4.99 14.01 -11.91
N ALA A 56 5.66 14.26 -13.04
CA ALA A 56 4.97 14.40 -14.32
C ALA A 56 4.34 13.07 -14.77
N GLN A 57 5.01 11.94 -14.53
CA GLN A 57 4.44 10.62 -14.80
C GLN A 57 3.26 10.33 -13.87
N ILE A 58 3.34 10.70 -12.59
CA ILE A 58 2.22 10.54 -11.64
C ILE A 58 1.00 11.32 -12.14
N VAL A 59 1.16 12.60 -12.49
CA VAL A 59 0.06 13.45 -12.99
C VAL A 59 -0.59 12.81 -14.23
N ALA A 60 0.22 12.41 -15.21
CA ALA A 60 -0.28 11.83 -16.46
C ALA A 60 -0.99 10.48 -16.21
N ALA A 61 -0.39 9.59 -15.41
CA ALA A 61 -0.93 8.26 -15.17
C ALA A 61 -2.22 8.30 -14.33
N VAL A 62 -2.32 9.20 -13.34
CA VAL A 62 -3.54 9.38 -12.55
C VAL A 62 -4.66 9.96 -13.42
N ALA A 63 -4.37 10.97 -14.24
CA ALA A 63 -5.36 11.53 -15.16
C ALA A 63 -5.89 10.44 -16.11
N GLU A 64 -5.01 9.69 -16.77
CA GLU A 64 -5.41 8.59 -17.66
C GLU A 64 -6.25 7.53 -16.92
N ALA A 65 -5.84 7.12 -15.71
CA ALA A 65 -6.56 6.11 -14.93
C ALA A 65 -7.96 6.59 -14.54
N THR A 66 -8.09 7.84 -14.07
CA THR A 66 -9.37 8.41 -13.64
C THR A 66 -10.30 8.71 -14.80
N ASP A 67 -9.78 9.14 -15.95
CA ASP A 67 -10.55 9.32 -17.18
C ASP A 67 -11.08 7.99 -17.69
N ARG A 68 -10.23 6.95 -17.75
CA ARG A 68 -10.60 5.59 -18.15
C ARG A 68 -11.73 5.01 -17.30
N MET A 69 -11.68 5.23 -16.00
CA MET A 69 -12.70 4.77 -15.05
C MET A 69 -13.91 5.74 -14.94
N GLY A 70 -13.77 7.00 -15.39
CA GLY A 70 -14.75 8.07 -15.16
C GLY A 70 -14.89 8.44 -13.68
N GLY A 71 -13.76 8.58 -12.98
CA GLY A 71 -13.63 8.92 -11.56
C GLY A 71 -12.98 7.82 -10.72
N CYS A 72 -12.92 8.01 -9.40
CA CYS A 72 -12.33 7.07 -8.46
C CYS A 72 -13.18 6.96 -7.19
N ASP A 73 -13.23 5.78 -6.57
CA ASP A 73 -13.86 5.54 -5.27
C ASP A 73 -12.84 5.08 -4.23
N ILE A 74 -11.79 4.37 -4.67
CA ILE A 74 -10.83 3.71 -3.79
C ILE A 74 -9.42 3.97 -4.31
N LEU A 75 -8.56 4.54 -3.47
CA LEU A 75 -7.11 4.59 -3.69
C LEU A 75 -6.41 3.64 -2.74
N VAL A 76 -5.57 2.76 -3.28
CA VAL A 76 -4.64 1.93 -2.50
C VAL A 76 -3.21 2.35 -2.80
N ASN A 77 -2.59 3.10 -1.89
CA ASN A 77 -1.17 3.42 -1.91
C ASN A 77 -0.38 2.23 -1.37
N ASN A 78 0.06 1.35 -2.25
CA ASN A 78 0.80 0.13 -1.89
C ASN A 78 2.26 0.15 -2.39
N ALA A 79 2.56 0.81 -3.50
CA ALA A 79 3.92 0.85 -4.03
C ALA A 79 4.95 1.23 -2.97
N GLY A 80 6.07 0.54 -2.97
CA GLY A 80 7.15 0.80 -2.04
C GLY A 80 8.36 -0.06 -2.31
N ILE A 81 9.51 0.40 -1.87
CA ILE A 81 10.78 -0.30 -1.91
C ILE A 81 11.33 -0.48 -0.50
N LEU A 82 12.09 -1.54 -0.29
CA LEU A 82 12.86 -1.83 0.91
C LEU A 82 14.31 -2.08 0.49
N GLU A 83 15.20 -1.27 1.00
CA GLU A 83 16.66 -1.44 0.84
C GLU A 83 17.27 -1.38 2.24
N GLU A 84 17.92 -2.46 2.64
CA GLU A 84 18.52 -2.55 3.97
C GLU A 84 19.95 -2.01 3.95
N GLN A 85 20.25 -1.15 4.92
CA GLN A 85 21.59 -0.63 5.16
C GLN A 85 21.81 -0.40 6.67
N PRO A 86 22.92 -0.89 7.25
CA PRO A 86 23.33 -0.50 8.58
C PRO A 86 23.46 1.02 8.71
N LEU A 87 23.23 1.55 9.91
CA LEU A 87 23.24 2.99 10.17
C LEU A 87 24.53 3.69 9.70
N GLU A 88 25.67 3.06 9.92
CA GLU A 88 26.98 3.58 9.53
C GLU A 88 27.22 3.65 8.03
N ASN A 89 26.42 2.92 7.24
CA ASN A 89 26.56 2.87 5.77
C ASN A 89 25.45 3.67 5.04
N LEU A 90 24.59 4.37 5.79
CA LEU A 90 23.54 5.17 5.18
C LEU A 90 24.12 6.33 4.35
N THR A 91 23.60 6.51 3.15
CA THR A 91 23.89 7.65 2.29
C THR A 91 22.65 8.51 2.07
N ALA A 92 22.82 9.79 1.75
CA ALA A 92 21.71 10.66 1.38
C ALA A 92 20.93 10.09 0.20
N THR A 93 21.59 9.55 -0.81
CA THR A 93 20.94 8.93 -1.98
C THR A 93 20.03 7.77 -1.59
N HIS A 94 20.47 6.91 -0.66
CA HIS A 94 19.67 5.79 -0.16
C HIS A 94 18.42 6.29 0.60
N ILE A 95 18.59 7.30 1.45
CA ILE A 95 17.47 7.91 2.18
C ILE A 95 16.50 8.56 1.20
N ASP A 96 16.98 9.42 0.31
CA ASP A 96 16.18 10.18 -0.64
C ASP A 96 15.37 9.27 -1.56
N ARG A 97 15.97 8.17 -2.04
CA ARG A 97 15.31 7.21 -2.92
C ARG A 97 14.11 6.54 -2.23
N MET A 98 14.28 6.04 -1.00
CA MET A 98 13.17 5.41 -0.28
C MET A 98 12.08 6.41 0.08
N PHE A 99 12.43 7.63 0.50
CA PHE A 99 11.44 8.68 0.75
C PHE A 99 10.74 9.13 -0.54
N ALA A 100 11.45 9.21 -1.65
CA ALA A 100 10.86 9.57 -2.95
C ALA A 100 9.76 8.59 -3.36
N VAL A 101 10.02 7.28 -3.26
CA VAL A 101 9.03 6.26 -3.64
C VAL A 101 7.95 6.10 -2.56
N ASN A 102 8.35 5.79 -1.32
CA ASN A 102 7.43 5.31 -0.29
C ASN A 102 6.58 6.42 0.33
N VAL A 103 7.03 7.67 0.28
CA VAL A 103 6.35 8.81 0.92
C VAL A 103 5.92 9.84 -0.11
N ARG A 104 6.88 10.52 -0.77
CA ARG A 104 6.57 11.59 -1.71
C ARG A 104 5.66 11.11 -2.84
N GLY A 105 5.99 9.97 -3.46
CA GLY A 105 5.19 9.39 -4.54
C GLY A 105 3.77 9.06 -4.09
N ALA A 106 3.60 8.40 -2.94
CA ALA A 106 2.29 8.09 -2.39
C ALA A 106 1.45 9.36 -2.07
N MET A 107 2.10 10.42 -1.55
CA MET A 107 1.45 11.70 -1.29
C MET A 107 1.01 12.40 -2.58
N LEU A 108 1.86 12.39 -3.61
CA LEU A 108 1.55 12.98 -4.91
C LEU A 108 0.42 12.22 -5.61
N VAL A 109 0.42 10.89 -5.59
CA VAL A 109 -0.71 10.10 -6.11
C VAL A 109 -2.00 10.44 -5.38
N ALA A 110 -1.98 10.53 -4.04
CA ALA A 110 -3.16 10.91 -3.27
C ALA A 110 -3.65 12.32 -3.62
N ARG A 111 -2.74 13.29 -3.80
CA ARG A 111 -3.07 14.66 -4.24
C ARG A 111 -3.79 14.66 -5.59
N GLU A 112 -3.25 13.95 -6.58
CA GLU A 112 -3.80 13.91 -7.93
C GLU A 112 -5.14 13.14 -7.99
N VAL A 113 -5.30 12.09 -7.20
CA VAL A 113 -6.56 11.31 -7.16
C VAL A 113 -7.67 12.06 -6.41
N LEU A 114 -7.33 12.91 -5.45
CA LEU A 114 -8.28 13.55 -4.53
C LEU A 114 -9.44 14.31 -5.22
N PRO A 115 -9.23 15.08 -6.31
CA PRO A 115 -10.32 15.74 -7.04
C PRO A 115 -11.29 14.77 -7.70
N HIS A 116 -10.86 13.55 -7.98
CA HIS A 116 -11.63 12.50 -8.65
C HIS A 116 -12.30 11.53 -7.66
N LEU A 117 -11.95 11.62 -6.35
CA LEU A 117 -12.57 10.79 -5.32
C LEU A 117 -13.99 11.25 -5.02
N ARG A 118 -14.92 10.29 -5.17
CA ARG A 118 -16.34 10.52 -4.93
C ARG A 118 -16.68 10.57 -3.44
N GLU A 119 -17.90 11.02 -3.15
CA GLU A 119 -18.47 10.93 -1.80
C GLU A 119 -18.48 9.49 -1.29
N GLY A 120 -18.06 9.28 -0.04
CA GLY A 120 -17.86 7.97 0.52
C GLY A 120 -16.59 7.26 0.04
N GLY A 121 -15.64 8.00 -0.57
CA GLY A 121 -14.35 7.48 -1.05
C GLY A 121 -13.48 6.88 0.05
N ARG A 122 -12.48 6.10 -0.37
CA ARG A 122 -11.54 5.43 0.51
C ARG A 122 -10.11 5.68 0.06
N ILE A 123 -9.22 6.01 1.00
CA ILE A 123 -7.76 5.97 0.82
C ILE A 123 -7.21 4.93 1.79
N ILE A 124 -6.47 3.96 1.27
CA ILE A 124 -5.87 2.87 2.05
C ILE A 124 -4.36 2.88 1.79
N ASN A 125 -3.58 3.19 2.83
CA ASN A 125 -2.13 3.21 2.75
C ASN A 125 -1.56 1.87 3.25
N VAL A 126 -0.81 1.16 2.42
CA VAL A 126 -0.08 -0.05 2.85
C VAL A 126 1.24 0.40 3.48
N VAL A 127 1.30 0.29 4.79
CA VAL A 127 2.44 0.65 5.62
C VAL A 127 3.26 -0.60 5.97
N SER A 128 3.70 -0.77 7.20
CA SER A 128 4.38 -1.97 7.70
C SER A 128 4.34 -2.00 9.22
N GLU A 129 4.37 -3.18 9.82
CA GLU A 129 4.60 -3.31 11.26
C GLU A 129 5.97 -2.74 11.69
N LEU A 130 6.97 -2.72 10.77
CA LEU A 130 8.27 -2.13 11.06
C LEU A 130 8.19 -0.62 11.38
N ALA A 131 7.10 0.05 11.03
CA ALA A 131 6.82 1.42 11.47
C ALA A 131 6.66 1.54 13.00
N TYR A 132 6.34 0.45 13.67
CA TYR A 132 6.17 0.36 15.13
C TYR A 132 7.36 -0.33 15.81
N LEU A 133 7.85 -1.41 15.22
CA LEU A 133 8.88 -2.25 15.82
C LEU A 133 10.30 -1.79 15.49
N GLY A 134 10.49 -1.23 14.29
CA GLY A 134 11.81 -1.09 13.72
C GLY A 134 12.47 -2.44 13.40
N ARG A 135 13.61 -2.41 12.71
CA ARG A 135 14.48 -3.57 12.47
C ARG A 135 15.89 -3.06 12.17
N ALA A 136 16.91 -3.78 12.65
CA ALA A 136 18.30 -3.48 12.27
C ALA A 136 18.45 -3.48 10.75
N GLY A 137 19.15 -2.49 10.21
CA GLY A 137 19.31 -2.31 8.76
C GLY A 137 18.11 -1.68 8.04
N ALA A 138 16.92 -1.62 8.63
CA ALA A 138 15.71 -1.12 7.97
C ALA A 138 15.24 0.25 8.47
N SER A 139 16.13 1.06 9.07
CA SER A 139 15.75 2.33 9.72
C SER A 139 15.06 3.31 8.78
N VAL A 140 15.55 3.47 7.55
CA VAL A 140 14.95 4.37 6.55
C VAL A 140 13.58 3.86 6.11
N TYR A 141 13.46 2.55 5.86
CA TYR A 141 12.17 1.94 5.51
C TYR A 141 11.13 2.15 6.63
N ALA A 142 11.50 1.82 7.87
CA ALA A 142 10.64 2.01 9.03
C ALA A 142 10.20 3.48 9.17
N ALA A 143 11.11 4.43 8.98
CA ALA A 143 10.81 5.86 8.99
C ALA A 143 9.81 6.25 7.89
N THR A 144 9.98 5.73 6.65
CA THR A 144 9.03 6.01 5.56
C THR A 144 7.63 5.47 5.87
N LYS A 145 7.53 4.29 6.45
CA LYS A 145 6.24 3.67 6.81
C LYS A 145 5.58 4.35 8.01
N ALA A 146 6.37 4.82 8.98
CA ALA A 146 5.89 5.66 10.07
C ALA A 146 5.39 7.04 9.56
N ALA A 147 6.07 7.65 8.60
CA ALA A 147 5.61 8.88 7.95
C ALA A 147 4.22 8.70 7.31
N MET A 148 3.97 7.56 6.65
CA MET A 148 2.66 7.27 6.05
C MET A 148 1.56 6.98 7.09
N ILE A 149 1.89 6.49 8.29
CA ILE A 149 0.94 6.42 9.41
C ILE A 149 0.55 7.84 9.86
N GLY A 150 1.51 8.75 9.97
CA GLY A 150 1.27 10.17 10.26
C GLY A 150 0.36 10.81 9.22
N ALA A 151 0.68 10.61 7.93
CA ALA A 151 -0.13 11.09 6.80
C ALA A 151 -1.56 10.53 6.85
N THR A 152 -1.74 9.23 7.12
CA THR A 152 -3.05 8.59 7.28
C THR A 152 -3.91 9.30 8.31
N ARG A 153 -3.36 9.59 9.48
CA ARG A 153 -4.07 10.27 10.57
C ARG A 153 -4.42 11.72 10.24
N SER A 154 -3.52 12.43 9.56
CA SER A 154 -3.74 13.81 9.12
C SER A 154 -4.84 13.88 8.07
N TRP A 155 -4.74 13.07 7.00
CA TRP A 155 -5.75 13.02 5.93
C TRP A 155 -7.12 12.54 6.43
N ALA A 156 -7.14 11.64 7.41
CA ALA A 156 -8.40 11.21 8.02
C ALA A 156 -9.14 12.37 8.69
N ARG A 157 -8.44 13.30 9.32
CA ARG A 157 -9.03 14.50 9.93
C ARG A 157 -9.44 15.54 8.89
N GLU A 158 -8.63 15.71 7.85
CA GLU A 158 -8.84 16.69 6.79
C GLU A 158 -10.00 16.32 5.87
N LEU A 159 -10.16 15.03 5.54
CA LEU A 159 -11.04 14.57 4.47
C LEU A 159 -12.38 13.99 4.96
N ALA A 160 -12.50 13.66 6.26
CA ALA A 160 -13.75 13.19 6.82
C ALA A 160 -14.82 14.31 6.84
N PRO A 161 -16.12 13.96 6.70
CA PRO A 161 -16.67 12.62 6.51
C PRO A 161 -16.66 12.14 5.04
N ARG A 162 -16.25 12.98 4.10
CA ARG A 162 -16.35 12.73 2.66
C ARG A 162 -15.52 11.52 2.21
N ILE A 163 -14.29 11.40 2.75
CA ILE A 163 -13.37 10.31 2.43
C ILE A 163 -12.84 9.72 3.74
N LEU A 164 -12.85 8.38 3.84
CA LEU A 164 -12.25 7.68 4.96
C LEU A 164 -10.84 7.23 4.60
N VAL A 165 -9.88 7.54 5.47
CA VAL A 165 -8.45 7.26 5.24
C VAL A 165 -7.94 6.33 6.32
N ASN A 166 -7.44 5.15 5.92
CA ASN A 166 -6.90 4.15 6.83
C ASN A 166 -5.60 3.56 6.31
N ALA A 167 -4.93 2.79 7.14
CA ALA A 167 -3.74 2.05 6.77
C ALA A 167 -3.89 0.56 7.06
N VAL A 168 -3.11 -0.26 6.36
CA VAL A 168 -2.86 -1.66 6.68
C VAL A 168 -1.37 -1.80 6.96
N ALA A 169 -1.01 -2.45 8.08
CA ALA A 169 0.37 -2.72 8.48
C ALA A 169 0.65 -4.23 8.37
N PRO A 170 1.11 -4.70 7.21
CA PRO A 170 1.53 -6.09 7.06
C PRO A 170 2.75 -6.41 7.92
N GLY A 171 2.83 -7.68 8.36
CA GLY A 171 4.06 -8.32 8.78
C GLY A 171 4.81 -8.95 7.59
N PRO A 172 5.77 -9.84 7.86
CA PRO A 172 6.46 -10.59 6.82
C PRO A 172 5.44 -11.30 5.93
N THR A 173 5.46 -10.98 4.65
CA THR A 173 4.48 -11.48 3.68
C THR A 173 5.23 -12.04 2.47
N ASN A 174 4.82 -13.21 1.98
CA ASN A 174 5.45 -13.89 0.85
C ASN A 174 5.26 -13.09 -0.46
N THR A 175 6.21 -12.21 -0.72
CA THR A 175 6.22 -11.29 -1.87
C THR A 175 7.62 -11.24 -2.47
N PRO A 176 7.76 -10.77 -3.72
CA PRO A 176 9.09 -10.49 -4.30
C PRO A 176 9.92 -9.51 -3.45
N LEU A 177 9.29 -8.58 -2.73
CA LEU A 177 9.98 -7.62 -1.86
C LEU A 177 10.66 -8.31 -0.66
N LEU A 178 10.04 -9.30 -0.05
CA LEU A 178 10.64 -10.09 1.03
C LEU A 178 11.65 -11.09 0.49
N GLY A 179 11.40 -11.68 -0.68
CA GLY A 179 12.29 -12.68 -1.27
C GLY A 179 12.46 -13.93 -0.41
N PHE A 180 11.43 -14.36 0.32
CA PHE A 180 11.50 -15.38 1.37
C PHE A 180 12.23 -16.67 0.94
N GLU A 181 12.03 -17.11 -0.30
CA GLU A 181 12.65 -18.36 -0.80
C GLU A 181 14.18 -18.25 -0.86
N THR A 182 14.73 -17.06 -1.05
CA THR A 182 16.18 -16.82 -1.16
C THR A 182 16.87 -16.57 0.19
N LEU A 183 16.10 -16.42 1.27
CA LEU A 183 16.63 -16.20 2.62
C LEU A 183 17.31 -17.45 3.16
N SER A 184 18.33 -17.27 3.99
CA SER A 184 18.97 -18.32 4.78
C SER A 184 17.99 -18.96 5.76
N ALA A 185 18.35 -20.12 6.32
CA ALA A 185 17.53 -20.78 7.34
C ALA A 185 17.34 -19.92 8.60
N GLU A 186 18.36 -19.16 8.99
CA GLU A 186 18.32 -18.26 10.14
C GLU A 186 17.38 -17.07 9.89
N GLU A 187 17.49 -16.43 8.72
CA GLU A 187 16.58 -15.35 8.32
C GLU A 187 15.13 -15.83 8.20
N LYS A 188 14.89 -17.01 7.59
CA LYS A 188 13.54 -17.61 7.55
C LYS A 188 12.98 -17.86 8.94
N ALA A 189 13.81 -18.33 9.87
CA ALA A 189 13.40 -18.52 11.26
C ALA A 189 13.02 -17.20 11.93
N ALA A 190 13.80 -16.13 11.69
CA ALA A 190 13.50 -14.78 12.19
C ALA A 190 12.18 -14.25 11.63
N GLU A 191 11.95 -14.38 10.31
CA GLU A 191 10.72 -13.91 9.66
C GLU A 191 9.47 -14.73 10.06
N THR A 192 9.63 -15.91 10.63
CA THR A 192 8.53 -16.75 11.15
C THR A 192 8.38 -16.72 12.66
N ALA A 193 9.25 -16.02 13.40
CA ALA A 193 9.22 -15.90 14.87
C ALA A 193 8.10 -14.97 15.38
N TYR A 194 6.91 -15.11 14.83
CA TYR A 194 5.71 -14.38 15.18
C TYR A 194 4.70 -15.29 15.87
N PRO A 195 3.72 -14.76 16.63
CA PRO A 195 2.73 -15.58 17.32
C PRO A 195 2.02 -16.62 16.43
N LEU A 196 1.78 -16.32 15.14
CA LEU A 196 1.20 -17.30 14.22
C LEU A 196 2.22 -18.30 13.64
N GLY A 197 3.53 -18.16 13.90
CA GLY A 197 4.58 -19.10 13.50
C GLY A 197 4.80 -19.22 11.98
N ARG A 198 4.38 -18.24 11.19
CA ARG A 198 4.52 -18.24 9.73
C ARG A 198 4.51 -16.84 9.16
N ILE A 199 5.02 -16.67 7.95
CA ILE A 199 4.79 -15.46 7.16
C ILE A 199 3.35 -15.41 6.63
N GLY A 200 2.87 -14.21 6.34
CA GLY A 200 1.58 -13.98 5.71
C GLY A 200 1.59 -14.29 4.21
N ARG A 201 0.40 -14.49 3.65
CA ARG A 201 0.20 -14.51 2.21
C ARG A 201 -0.33 -13.16 1.74
N PRO A 202 -0.03 -12.73 0.49
CA PRO A 202 -0.54 -11.48 -0.06
C PRO A 202 -2.08 -11.37 -0.03
N ASP A 203 -2.80 -12.48 -0.22
CA ASP A 203 -4.26 -12.52 -0.17
C ASP A 203 -4.82 -12.25 1.24
N GLU A 204 -4.11 -12.59 2.30
CA GLU A 204 -4.51 -12.30 3.68
C GLU A 204 -4.42 -10.79 3.98
N VAL A 205 -3.40 -10.12 3.45
CA VAL A 205 -3.29 -8.65 3.53
C VAL A 205 -4.36 -7.98 2.66
N ALA A 206 -4.59 -8.49 1.45
CA ALA A 206 -5.61 -7.98 0.53
C ALA A 206 -7.02 -8.06 1.14
N ALA A 207 -7.32 -9.05 1.98
CA ALA A 207 -8.59 -9.14 2.69
C ALA A 207 -8.83 -7.92 3.61
N ALA A 208 -7.79 -7.44 4.30
CA ALA A 208 -7.88 -6.21 5.12
C ALA A 208 -8.11 -4.96 4.23
N VAL A 209 -7.46 -4.90 3.06
CA VAL A 209 -7.69 -3.83 2.08
C VAL A 209 -9.14 -3.83 1.60
N VAL A 210 -9.68 -4.99 1.21
CA VAL A 210 -11.09 -5.10 0.77
C VAL A 210 -12.07 -4.75 1.89
N PHE A 211 -11.79 -5.15 3.14
CA PHE A 211 -12.60 -4.74 4.30
C PHE A 211 -12.65 -3.22 4.44
N LEU A 212 -11.48 -2.54 4.44
CA LEU A 212 -11.40 -1.09 4.56
C LEU A 212 -12.02 -0.34 3.36
N ALA A 213 -12.01 -0.94 2.19
CA ALA A 213 -12.66 -0.41 0.99
C ALA A 213 -14.18 -0.56 1.02
N GLY A 214 -14.69 -1.52 1.81
CA GLY A 214 -16.07 -1.95 1.78
C GLY A 214 -17.02 -1.22 2.75
N PRO A 215 -18.30 -1.59 2.71
CA PRO A 215 -19.34 -0.99 3.55
C PRO A 215 -19.20 -1.35 5.04
N GLY A 216 -18.45 -2.41 5.39
CA GLY A 216 -18.19 -2.80 6.78
C GLY A 216 -17.26 -1.84 7.53
N ALA A 217 -16.55 -0.95 6.83
CA ALA A 217 -15.55 -0.07 7.42
C ALA A 217 -16.00 1.40 7.55
N THR A 218 -17.29 1.68 7.59
CA THR A 218 -17.81 3.06 7.61
C THR A 218 -17.53 3.83 8.90
N LEU A 219 -17.16 3.14 9.99
CA LEU A 219 -16.75 3.75 11.25
C LEU A 219 -15.22 3.81 11.43
N PHE A 220 -14.46 3.36 10.42
CA PHE A 220 -13.00 3.35 10.46
C PHE A 220 -12.44 4.55 9.67
N THR A 221 -11.74 5.45 10.35
CA THR A 221 -10.91 6.48 9.73
C THR A 221 -9.72 6.79 10.64
N GLY A 222 -8.55 7.03 10.07
CA GLY A 222 -7.31 7.28 10.81
C GLY A 222 -6.73 6.03 11.51
N GLN A 223 -7.28 4.83 11.23
CA GLN A 223 -6.86 3.58 11.86
C GLN A 223 -5.78 2.87 11.04
N CYS A 224 -4.99 2.04 11.73
CA CYS A 224 -4.02 1.17 11.11
C CYS A 224 -4.30 -0.28 11.52
N LEU A 225 -4.72 -1.13 10.56
CA LEU A 225 -4.99 -2.53 10.80
C LEU A 225 -3.72 -3.36 10.66
N GLY A 226 -3.32 -4.06 11.71
CA GLY A 226 -2.17 -4.96 11.70
C GLY A 226 -2.50 -6.33 11.08
N ALA A 227 -2.22 -6.53 9.81
CA ALA A 227 -2.26 -7.84 9.16
C ALA A 227 -0.86 -8.51 9.26
N ASN A 228 -0.39 -8.80 10.49
CA ASN A 228 1.02 -9.04 10.80
C ASN A 228 1.29 -10.30 11.63
N GLY A 229 0.33 -11.20 11.76
CA GLY A 229 0.54 -12.44 12.54
C GLY A 229 0.79 -12.24 14.03
N GLY A 230 0.48 -11.05 14.57
CA GLY A 230 0.69 -10.70 15.98
C GLY A 230 2.08 -10.12 16.28
N GLY A 231 2.87 -9.77 15.25
CA GLY A 231 4.20 -9.17 15.43
C GLY A 231 4.14 -7.81 16.15
N ALA A 232 3.28 -6.93 15.69
CA ALA A 232 3.01 -5.66 16.35
C ALA A 232 1.54 -5.62 16.83
N MET A 233 1.34 -5.44 18.13
CA MET A 233 0.03 -5.27 18.77
C MET A 233 -0.10 -3.78 19.18
N THR A 234 -0.76 -2.95 18.35
CA THR A 234 -0.83 -1.48 18.48
C THR A 234 -2.27 -1.00 18.67
#